data_b574070a56fd36b7b76977f62d9fc44b
#
_entry.id   b574070a56fd36b7b76977f62d9fc44b
#
_cell.length_a   1.000
_cell.length_b   1.000
_cell.length_c   1.000
_cell.angle_alpha   90.00
_cell.angle_beta   90.00
_cell.angle_gamma   90.00
#
_symmetry.space_group_name_H-M   'P 1'
#
loop_
_entity.id
_entity.type
_entity.pdbx_description
1 polymer ?
#
loop_
_entity_poly.entity_id
_entity_poly.type
_entity_poly.pdbx_seq_one_letter_code
_entity_poly.pdbx_strand_id
1 'polypeptide(L)'
;MKICPMDKDFILFRCLHNGPLSPSNIEAKSRNIEGLPKKQLDRNKKFLARLVDAYGSCAMLAMEDDSVVAHARFYPQIIYDQFKICCQDPNHAITQEIAEMELPPLANQAERILRITCFFVHKDYRGQGLSHKLIDAILKWAKNNSWKSIRCFAYLDNYWLSSEMCTPMLRTYSKHGFKKIGIVTLPEAKDLKDFLQQMKNGEFGAKKKKEFKKFCGDKDLSELVGLYEIERQL
;
A
#
# COMPACT_ATOMS: atom_id res chain seq x y z
N MET A 1 -10.91 -17.04 -7.23
CA MET A 1 -10.10 -16.00 -6.51
C MET A 1 -9.12 -16.69 -5.58
N LYS A 2 -7.82 -16.62 -5.86
CA LYS A 2 -6.71 -17.16 -5.04
C LYS A 2 -6.04 -16.00 -4.30
N ILE A 3 -5.64 -16.20 -3.04
CA ILE A 3 -4.83 -15.22 -2.29
C ILE A 3 -3.51 -15.90 -1.93
N CYS A 4 -2.39 -15.30 -2.32
CA CYS A 4 -1.06 -15.84 -2.10
C CYS A 4 -0.03 -14.72 -1.86
N PRO A 5 1.07 -15.02 -1.14
CA PRO A 5 2.19 -14.10 -1.09
C PRO A 5 2.81 -13.96 -2.48
N MET A 6 3.34 -12.77 -2.77
CA MET A 6 4.15 -12.52 -3.95
C MET A 6 5.47 -13.30 -3.86
N ASP A 7 5.85 -13.95 -4.92
CA ASP A 7 7.08 -14.74 -5.04
C ASP A 7 7.92 -14.30 -6.24
N LYS A 8 9.00 -15.02 -6.51
CA LYS A 8 9.92 -14.72 -7.63
C LYS A 8 9.33 -14.97 -9.01
N ASP A 9 8.33 -15.85 -9.10
CA ASP A 9 7.73 -16.21 -10.38
C ASP A 9 6.91 -15.06 -10.96
N PHE A 10 6.35 -14.21 -10.06
CA PHE A 10 5.64 -13.02 -10.48
C PHE A 10 5.85 -11.83 -9.55
N ILE A 11 6.75 -10.93 -9.90
CA ILE A 11 6.98 -9.65 -9.19
C ILE A 11 5.99 -8.59 -9.70
N LEU A 12 5.04 -8.22 -8.86
CA LEU A 12 4.13 -7.10 -9.10
C LEU A 12 4.88 -5.78 -8.84
N PHE A 13 5.60 -5.25 -9.82
CA PHE A 13 6.47 -4.08 -9.66
C PHE A 13 5.77 -2.73 -9.90
N ARG A 14 4.46 -2.73 -10.09
CA ARG A 14 3.63 -1.53 -10.24
C ARG A 14 2.25 -1.71 -9.61
N CYS A 15 1.53 -0.60 -9.42
CA CYS A 15 0.19 -0.61 -8.89
C CYS A 15 -0.88 -0.95 -9.95
N LEU A 16 -2.08 -1.34 -9.50
CA LEU A 16 -3.22 -1.76 -10.35
C LEU A 16 -4.11 -0.61 -10.81
N HIS A 17 -3.67 0.65 -10.71
CA HIS A 17 -4.50 1.82 -11.09
C HIS A 17 -5.01 1.75 -12.54
N ASN A 18 -4.23 1.15 -13.43
CA ASN A 18 -4.57 0.98 -14.84
C ASN A 18 -5.15 -0.41 -15.18
N GLY A 19 -5.73 -1.08 -14.19
CA GLY A 19 -6.41 -2.36 -14.33
C GLY A 19 -5.62 -3.56 -13.81
N PRO A 20 -6.24 -4.75 -13.86
CA PRO A 20 -5.61 -5.99 -13.44
C PRO A 20 -4.32 -6.28 -14.21
N LEU A 21 -3.34 -6.86 -13.51
CA LEU A 21 -2.01 -7.16 -14.05
C LEU A 21 -1.71 -8.66 -13.96
N SER A 22 -1.12 -9.19 -15.01
CA SER A 22 -0.69 -10.58 -15.13
C SER A 22 0.76 -10.65 -15.61
N PRO A 23 1.45 -11.79 -15.49
CA PRO A 23 2.77 -12.01 -16.09
C PRO A 23 2.82 -11.64 -17.57
N SER A 24 1.75 -11.94 -18.31
CA SER A 24 1.67 -11.69 -19.75
C SER A 24 1.46 -10.22 -20.14
N ASN A 25 0.89 -9.37 -19.27
CA ASN A 25 0.53 -8.00 -19.62
C ASN A 25 1.27 -6.91 -18.85
N ILE A 26 1.92 -7.21 -17.72
CA ILE A 26 2.53 -6.21 -16.83
C ILE A 26 3.59 -5.37 -17.55
N GLU A 27 4.42 -5.99 -18.38
CA GLU A 27 5.47 -5.29 -19.14
C GLU A 27 4.86 -4.34 -20.20
N ALA A 28 3.87 -4.82 -20.96
CA ALA A 28 3.21 -4.02 -21.99
C ALA A 28 2.45 -2.84 -21.39
N LYS A 29 1.67 -3.08 -20.34
CA LYS A 29 0.95 -2.03 -19.63
C LYS A 29 1.88 -1.04 -18.91
N SER A 30 3.10 -1.45 -18.58
CA SER A 30 4.09 -0.58 -17.94
C SER A 30 4.75 0.38 -18.91
N ARG A 31 4.92 -0.01 -20.19
CA ARG A 31 5.53 0.85 -21.22
C ARG A 31 4.67 2.07 -21.55
N ASN A 32 3.37 2.02 -21.31
CA ASN A 32 2.41 3.05 -21.66
C ASN A 32 2.10 4.03 -20.50
N ILE A 33 2.91 4.04 -19.45
CA ILE A 33 2.75 5.01 -18.37
C ILE A 33 3.57 6.25 -18.74
N GLU A 34 2.87 7.35 -18.99
CA GLU A 34 3.53 8.65 -19.16
C GLU A 34 4.39 8.98 -17.94
N GLY A 35 5.63 9.37 -18.17
CA GLY A 35 6.54 9.85 -17.13
C GLY A 35 7.33 8.78 -16.36
N LEU A 36 7.14 7.47 -16.60
CA LEU A 36 7.94 6.42 -15.96
C LEU A 36 8.98 5.82 -16.91
N PRO A 37 10.27 6.17 -16.76
CA PRO A 37 11.33 5.58 -17.55
C PRO A 37 11.43 4.06 -17.30
N LYS A 38 11.68 3.28 -18.36
CA LYS A 38 11.91 1.83 -18.27
C LYS A 38 12.93 1.47 -17.18
N LYS A 39 14.04 2.22 -17.12
CA LYS A 39 15.10 2.04 -16.10
C LYS A 39 14.56 2.08 -14.67
N GLN A 40 13.53 2.87 -14.40
CA GLN A 40 12.90 2.95 -13.07
C GLN A 40 12.04 1.72 -12.77
N LEU A 41 11.27 1.25 -13.75
CA LEU A 41 10.48 0.02 -13.60
C LEU A 41 11.39 -1.19 -13.37
N ASP A 42 12.51 -1.28 -14.09
CA ASP A 42 13.49 -2.34 -13.91
C ASP A 42 14.12 -2.29 -12.51
N ARG A 43 14.40 -1.08 -11.98
CA ARG A 43 14.87 -0.91 -10.59
C ARG A 43 13.83 -1.36 -9.57
N ASN A 44 12.57 -0.96 -9.73
CA ASN A 44 11.48 -1.37 -8.84
C ASN A 44 11.35 -2.89 -8.82
N LYS A 45 11.37 -3.53 -10.00
CA LYS A 45 11.31 -4.98 -10.14
C LYS A 45 12.47 -5.67 -9.42
N LYS A 46 13.70 -5.20 -9.66
CA LYS A 46 14.91 -5.73 -9.01
C LYS A 46 14.86 -5.58 -7.49
N PHE A 47 14.46 -4.42 -6.98
CA PHE A 47 14.35 -4.18 -5.55
C PHE A 47 13.32 -5.09 -4.89
N LEU A 48 12.12 -5.21 -5.46
CA LEU A 48 11.08 -6.09 -4.92
C LEU A 48 11.48 -7.56 -4.96
N ALA A 49 12.17 -8.01 -6.01
CA ALA A 49 12.71 -9.36 -6.07
C ALA A 49 13.72 -9.64 -4.93
N ARG A 50 14.59 -8.67 -4.63
CA ARG A 50 15.52 -8.77 -3.49
C ARG A 50 14.79 -8.83 -2.14
N LEU A 51 13.71 -8.07 -1.96
CA LEU A 51 12.88 -8.16 -0.74
C LEU A 51 12.22 -9.54 -0.62
N VAL A 52 11.74 -10.11 -1.71
CA VAL A 52 11.19 -11.47 -1.72
C VAL A 52 12.27 -12.48 -1.32
N ASP A 53 13.48 -12.35 -1.83
CA ASP A 53 14.62 -13.20 -1.48
C ASP A 53 14.99 -13.12 -0.01
N ALA A 54 15.09 -11.89 0.51
CA ALA A 54 15.55 -11.65 1.87
C ALA A 54 14.50 -11.98 2.94
N TYR A 55 13.23 -11.73 2.65
CA TYR A 55 12.16 -11.76 3.65
C TYR A 55 11.01 -12.71 3.33
N GLY A 56 11.10 -13.47 2.23
CA GLY A 56 10.11 -14.46 1.80
C GLY A 56 8.95 -13.88 0.98
N SER A 57 8.57 -12.63 1.18
CA SER A 57 7.60 -11.88 0.36
C SER A 57 7.62 -10.40 0.73
N CYS A 58 7.06 -9.55 -0.14
CA CYS A 58 6.80 -8.14 0.16
C CYS A 58 5.43 -7.67 -0.35
N ALA A 59 4.54 -8.59 -0.68
CA ALA A 59 3.14 -8.30 -0.99
C ALA A 59 2.26 -9.55 -0.81
N MET A 60 0.98 -9.31 -0.53
CA MET A 60 -0.08 -10.30 -0.64
C MET A 60 -0.93 -9.96 -1.87
N LEU A 61 -1.15 -10.93 -2.74
CA LEU A 61 -1.84 -10.78 -4.02
C LEU A 61 -3.18 -11.52 -3.97
N ALA A 62 -4.24 -10.87 -4.46
CA ALA A 62 -5.50 -11.54 -4.78
C ALA A 62 -5.58 -11.70 -6.30
N MET A 63 -5.69 -12.93 -6.75
CA MET A 63 -5.64 -13.31 -8.16
C MET A 63 -6.97 -13.92 -8.60
N GLU A 64 -7.43 -13.48 -9.76
CA GLU A 64 -8.47 -14.15 -10.51
C GLU A 64 -7.84 -14.64 -11.82
N ASP A 65 -7.89 -15.95 -12.04
CA ASP A 65 -7.08 -16.63 -13.03
C ASP A 65 -5.60 -16.25 -12.88
N ASP A 66 -4.95 -15.73 -13.92
CA ASP A 66 -3.56 -15.29 -13.89
C ASP A 66 -3.40 -13.79 -13.60
N SER A 67 -4.48 -13.08 -13.29
CA SER A 67 -4.46 -11.64 -13.11
C SER A 67 -4.58 -11.24 -11.64
N VAL A 68 -3.67 -10.37 -11.18
CA VAL A 68 -3.80 -9.71 -9.87
C VAL A 68 -4.87 -8.63 -9.97
N VAL A 69 -5.87 -8.73 -9.12
CA VAL A 69 -7.03 -7.81 -9.03
C VAL A 69 -7.03 -6.98 -7.74
N ALA A 70 -6.28 -7.42 -6.75
CA ALA A 70 -6.03 -6.65 -5.54
C ALA A 70 -4.67 -7.03 -4.93
N HIS A 71 -4.07 -6.13 -4.17
CA HIS A 71 -2.84 -6.42 -3.43
C HIS A 71 -2.73 -5.59 -2.17
N ALA A 72 -1.90 -6.08 -1.25
CA ALA A 72 -1.37 -5.30 -0.15
C ALA A 72 0.15 -5.45 -0.13
N ARG A 73 0.89 -4.33 -0.16
CA ARG A 73 2.35 -4.31 -0.03
C ARG A 73 2.77 -4.11 1.40
N PHE A 74 3.84 -4.77 1.75
CA PHE A 74 4.42 -4.68 3.07
C PHE A 74 5.94 -4.84 3.02
N TYR A 75 6.62 -4.20 3.95
CA TYR A 75 8.07 -4.24 4.11
C TYR A 75 8.42 -4.42 5.59
N PRO A 76 9.61 -4.89 5.94
CA PRO A 76 10.12 -4.71 7.29
C PRO A 76 10.04 -3.25 7.71
N GLN A 77 9.63 -2.97 8.96
CA GLN A 77 9.53 -1.61 9.50
C GLN A 77 10.84 -0.83 9.33
N ILE A 78 11.98 -1.49 9.52
CA ILE A 78 13.31 -0.86 9.36
C ILE A 78 13.54 -0.31 7.94
N ILE A 79 13.05 -1.02 6.90
CA ILE A 79 13.11 -0.53 5.50
C ILE A 79 12.23 0.71 5.34
N TYR A 80 11.02 0.67 5.90
CA TYR A 80 10.12 1.83 5.84
C TYR A 80 10.72 3.03 6.57
N ASP A 81 11.25 2.86 7.77
CA ASP A 81 11.81 3.95 8.58
C ASP A 81 13.00 4.62 7.90
N GLN A 82 13.84 3.83 7.26
CA GLN A 82 15.03 4.32 6.58
C GLN A 82 14.70 5.11 5.31
N PHE A 83 13.72 4.67 4.52
CA PHE A 83 13.48 5.21 3.18
C PHE A 83 12.11 5.83 2.98
N LYS A 84 11.20 5.71 3.97
CA LYS A 84 9.81 6.16 3.85
C LYS A 84 9.14 5.67 2.56
N ILE A 85 9.47 4.44 2.14
CA ILE A 85 8.95 3.86 0.90
C ILE A 85 7.45 3.66 1.04
N CYS A 86 6.71 4.58 0.48
CA CYS A 86 5.28 4.48 0.30
C CYS A 86 4.99 4.20 -1.17
N CYS A 87 4.03 3.34 -1.48
CA CYS A 87 3.74 2.99 -2.86
C CYS A 87 2.66 3.86 -3.50
N GLN A 88 2.34 4.99 -2.91
CA GLN A 88 1.26 5.85 -3.39
C GLN A 88 1.57 6.57 -4.71
N ASP A 89 2.85 6.69 -5.06
CA ASP A 89 3.25 7.32 -6.30
C ASP A 89 4.11 6.36 -7.13
N PRO A 90 3.68 6.04 -8.36
CA PRO A 90 4.59 5.42 -9.32
C PRO A 90 5.81 6.29 -9.61
N ASN A 91 5.74 7.59 -9.32
CA ASN A 91 6.87 8.52 -9.36
C ASN A 91 7.73 8.50 -8.08
N HIS A 92 7.31 7.84 -6.98
CA HIS A 92 8.22 7.51 -5.88
C HIS A 92 9.17 6.41 -6.36
N ALA A 93 10.05 6.85 -7.20
CA ALA A 93 11.12 6.08 -7.76
C ALA A 93 11.92 5.45 -6.64
N ILE A 94 11.99 4.14 -6.63
CA ILE A 94 13.11 3.48 -5.97
C ILE A 94 14.37 4.10 -6.58
N THR A 95 15.08 4.91 -5.81
CA THR A 95 16.32 5.53 -6.27
C THR A 95 17.35 4.44 -6.53
N GLN A 96 18.43 4.78 -7.23
CA GLN A 96 19.52 3.83 -7.43
C GLN A 96 20.10 3.38 -6.08
N GLU A 97 20.26 4.32 -5.15
CA GLU A 97 20.72 4.07 -3.79
C GLU A 97 19.86 3.04 -3.05
N ILE A 98 18.52 3.21 -3.05
CA ILE A 98 17.60 2.27 -2.43
C ILE A 98 17.64 0.91 -3.13
N ALA A 99 17.71 0.89 -4.46
CA ALA A 99 17.74 -0.36 -5.22
C ALA A 99 19.01 -1.20 -4.95
N GLU A 100 20.11 -0.56 -4.61
CA GLU A 100 21.43 -1.17 -4.38
C GLU A 100 21.79 -1.32 -2.90
N MET A 101 21.02 -0.72 -1.98
CA MET A 101 21.26 -0.82 -0.55
C MET A 101 21.41 -2.27 -0.08
N GLU A 102 22.23 -2.49 0.91
CA GLU A 102 22.26 -3.75 1.64
C GLU A 102 20.97 -3.88 2.47
N LEU A 103 20.25 -5.00 2.27
CA LEU A 103 19.02 -5.24 3.02
C LEU A 103 19.37 -5.68 4.45
N PRO A 104 18.88 -4.98 5.48
CA PRO A 104 19.24 -5.29 6.86
C PRO A 104 18.74 -6.69 7.25
N PRO A 105 19.57 -7.52 7.87
CA PRO A 105 19.11 -8.78 8.45
C PRO A 105 18.17 -8.51 9.61
N LEU A 106 17.12 -9.31 9.77
CA LEU A 106 16.23 -9.28 10.92
C LEU A 106 16.84 -10.10 12.05
N ALA A 107 17.87 -9.55 12.69
CA ALA A 107 18.72 -10.28 13.63
C ALA A 107 18.00 -10.65 14.94
N ASN A 108 17.03 -9.83 15.36
CA ASN A 108 16.32 -10.05 16.62
C ASN A 108 14.80 -9.90 16.47
N GLN A 109 14.05 -10.37 17.48
CA GLN A 109 12.58 -10.34 17.47
C GLN A 109 12.01 -8.92 17.46
N ALA A 110 12.71 -7.92 18.02
CA ALA A 110 12.23 -6.54 18.06
C ALA A 110 12.19 -5.92 16.66
N GLU A 111 13.03 -6.38 15.74
CA GLU A 111 13.11 -5.91 14.36
C GLU A 111 12.07 -6.55 13.44
N ARG A 112 11.43 -7.64 13.90
CA ARG A 112 10.44 -8.39 13.12
C ARG A 112 9.07 -7.74 13.15
N ILE A 113 9.03 -6.46 12.77
CA ILE A 113 7.80 -5.68 12.58
C ILE A 113 7.57 -5.52 11.09
N LEU A 114 6.41 -5.96 10.62
CA LEU A 114 6.00 -5.81 9.23
C LEU A 114 5.21 -4.51 9.07
N ARG A 115 5.52 -3.72 8.05
CA ARG A 115 4.79 -2.49 7.73
C ARG A 115 3.97 -2.65 6.47
N ILE A 116 2.65 -2.57 6.54
CA ILE A 116 1.78 -2.46 5.36
C ILE A 116 1.86 -1.01 4.87
N THR A 117 2.25 -0.82 3.61
CA THR A 117 2.50 0.49 3.01
C THR A 117 1.51 0.86 1.91
N CYS A 118 0.87 -0.14 1.30
CA CYS A 118 -0.10 0.09 0.24
C CYS A 118 -1.15 -1.02 0.25
N PHE A 119 -2.38 -0.64 -0.08
CA PHE A 119 -3.49 -1.56 -0.15
C PHE A 119 -4.41 -1.16 -1.30
N PHE A 120 -4.51 -1.96 -2.33
CA PHE A 120 -5.31 -1.62 -3.49
C PHE A 120 -6.24 -2.75 -3.89
N VAL A 121 -7.52 -2.41 -4.11
CA VAL A 121 -8.52 -3.30 -4.72
C VAL A 121 -9.03 -2.63 -5.98
N HIS A 122 -8.87 -3.29 -7.12
CA HIS A 122 -9.38 -2.77 -8.39
C HIS A 122 -10.89 -2.51 -8.31
N LYS A 123 -11.36 -1.43 -8.94
CA LYS A 123 -12.74 -0.92 -8.78
C LYS A 123 -13.82 -1.98 -9.03
N ASP A 124 -13.64 -2.86 -10.02
CA ASP A 124 -14.61 -3.87 -10.42
C ASP A 124 -14.69 -5.05 -9.42
N TYR A 125 -13.75 -5.10 -8.46
CA TYR A 125 -13.66 -6.13 -7.42
C TYR A 125 -13.93 -5.59 -6.02
N ARG A 126 -14.31 -4.31 -5.90
CA ARG A 126 -14.67 -3.71 -4.61
C ARG A 126 -16.01 -4.24 -4.12
N GLY A 127 -16.22 -4.17 -2.80
CA GLY A 127 -17.45 -4.68 -2.16
C GLY A 127 -17.49 -6.19 -1.95
N GLN A 128 -16.51 -6.95 -2.45
CA GLN A 128 -16.44 -8.43 -2.35
C GLN A 128 -15.65 -8.93 -1.12
N GLY A 129 -15.35 -8.07 -0.17
CA GLY A 129 -14.63 -8.43 1.06
C GLY A 129 -13.13 -8.70 0.87
N LEU A 130 -12.54 -8.35 -0.28
CA LEU A 130 -11.12 -8.64 -0.57
C LEU A 130 -10.16 -7.99 0.43
N SER A 131 -10.49 -6.80 0.95
CA SER A 131 -9.65 -6.17 1.98
C SER A 131 -9.52 -7.05 3.23
N HIS A 132 -10.64 -7.64 3.69
CA HIS A 132 -10.62 -8.55 4.82
C HIS A 132 -9.80 -9.81 4.52
N LYS A 133 -10.03 -10.43 3.36
CA LYS A 133 -9.30 -11.64 2.95
C LYS A 133 -7.79 -11.41 2.82
N LEU A 134 -7.37 -10.26 2.30
CA LEU A 134 -5.95 -9.89 2.21
C LEU A 134 -5.34 -9.66 3.59
N ILE A 135 -6.03 -8.98 4.51
CA ILE A 135 -5.55 -8.77 5.88
C ILE A 135 -5.39 -10.13 6.59
N ASP A 136 -6.38 -11.02 6.51
CA ASP A 136 -6.30 -12.36 7.11
C ASP A 136 -5.12 -13.16 6.55
N ALA A 137 -4.92 -13.09 5.23
CA ALA A 137 -3.80 -13.78 4.58
C ALA A 137 -2.43 -13.23 5.03
N ILE A 138 -2.31 -11.90 5.17
CA ILE A 138 -1.09 -11.27 5.70
C ILE A 138 -0.84 -11.70 7.14
N LEU A 139 -1.86 -11.66 8.00
CA LEU A 139 -1.74 -12.08 9.41
C LEU A 139 -1.27 -13.54 9.51
N LYS A 140 -1.89 -14.44 8.74
CA LYS A 140 -1.49 -15.85 8.71
C LYS A 140 -0.05 -16.03 8.21
N TRP A 141 0.30 -15.37 7.10
CA TRP A 141 1.64 -15.44 6.52
C TRP A 141 2.69 -14.89 7.48
N ALA A 142 2.45 -13.72 8.06
CA ALA A 142 3.37 -13.08 8.99
C ALA A 142 3.61 -13.95 10.24
N LYS A 143 2.57 -14.54 10.80
CA LYS A 143 2.68 -15.47 11.93
C LYS A 143 3.55 -16.70 11.58
N ASN A 144 3.31 -17.30 10.40
CA ASN A 144 4.07 -18.47 9.94
C ASN A 144 5.53 -18.15 9.61
N ASN A 145 5.87 -16.88 9.36
CA ASN A 145 7.22 -16.40 9.09
C ASN A 145 7.85 -15.68 10.28
N SER A 146 7.34 -15.94 11.50
CA SER A 146 7.89 -15.44 12.77
C SER A 146 7.99 -13.91 12.88
N TRP A 147 7.06 -13.17 12.21
CA TRP A 147 6.91 -11.75 12.47
C TRP A 147 6.26 -11.54 13.82
N LYS A 148 6.66 -10.49 14.54
CA LYS A 148 6.16 -10.18 15.88
C LYS A 148 4.88 -9.36 15.83
N SER A 149 4.83 -8.39 14.95
CA SER A 149 3.67 -7.51 14.79
C SER A 149 3.56 -6.97 13.38
N ILE A 150 2.39 -6.41 13.08
CA ILE A 150 2.13 -5.70 11.83
C ILE A 150 1.68 -4.30 12.16
N ARG A 151 2.34 -3.30 11.53
CA ARG A 151 1.97 -1.89 11.60
C ARG A 151 1.44 -1.41 10.26
N CYS A 152 0.54 -0.45 10.31
CA CYS A 152 0.10 0.29 9.13
C CYS A 152 -0.50 1.64 9.53
N PHE A 153 -0.77 2.46 8.52
CA PHE A 153 -1.59 3.64 8.68
C PHE A 153 -3.04 3.31 8.39
N ALA A 154 -3.95 3.96 9.10
CA ALA A 154 -5.38 3.87 8.85
C ALA A 154 -6.02 5.24 8.94
N TYR A 155 -6.84 5.54 7.94
CA TYR A 155 -7.65 6.76 7.94
C TYR A 155 -8.92 6.56 8.74
N LEU A 156 -9.52 7.68 9.17
CA LEU A 156 -10.88 7.67 9.69
C LEU A 156 -11.84 7.00 8.71
N ASP A 157 -12.98 6.55 9.20
CA ASP A 157 -13.98 5.80 8.46
C ASP A 157 -14.66 6.65 7.37
N ASN A 158 -13.88 7.05 6.39
CA ASN A 158 -14.30 7.73 5.18
C ASN A 158 -13.94 6.86 3.98
N TYR A 159 -14.95 6.25 3.37
CA TYR A 159 -14.78 5.35 2.22
C TYR A 159 -14.09 6.02 1.03
N TRP A 160 -14.45 7.28 0.73
CA TRP A 160 -13.84 7.99 -0.38
C TRP A 160 -12.34 8.23 -0.14
N LEU A 161 -11.98 8.73 1.04
CA LEU A 161 -10.58 8.95 1.41
C LEU A 161 -9.79 7.64 1.39
N SER A 162 -10.35 6.58 1.98
CA SER A 162 -9.75 5.24 1.95
C SER A 162 -9.49 4.75 0.52
N SER A 163 -10.41 5.03 -0.40
CA SER A 163 -10.27 4.65 -1.82
C SER A 163 -9.22 5.46 -2.55
N GLU A 164 -9.13 6.77 -2.32
CA GLU A 164 -8.13 7.65 -2.94
C GLU A 164 -6.72 7.37 -2.40
N MET A 165 -6.62 7.12 -1.11
CA MET A 165 -5.33 6.90 -0.42
C MET A 165 -4.88 5.43 -0.42
N CYS A 166 -5.58 4.55 -1.14
CA CYS A 166 -5.22 3.14 -1.29
C CYS A 166 -4.92 2.44 0.05
N THR A 167 -5.78 2.70 1.06
CA THR A 167 -5.64 2.07 2.38
C THR A 167 -7.02 1.76 2.97
N PRO A 168 -7.23 0.60 3.61
CA PRO A 168 -8.49 0.30 4.27
C PRO A 168 -8.81 1.27 5.40
N MET A 169 -10.12 1.47 5.66
CA MET A 169 -10.59 2.28 6.78
C MET A 169 -10.18 1.66 8.12
N LEU A 170 -10.04 2.50 9.14
CA LEU A 170 -9.69 2.08 10.50
C LEU A 170 -10.59 0.93 11.01
N ARG A 171 -11.90 1.02 10.80
CA ARG A 171 -12.84 -0.05 11.20
C ARG A 171 -12.56 -1.40 10.56
N THR A 172 -12.02 -1.42 9.32
CA THR A 172 -11.63 -2.66 8.65
C THR A 172 -10.50 -3.33 9.40
N TYR A 173 -9.45 -2.59 9.71
CA TYR A 173 -8.32 -3.10 10.49
C TYR A 173 -8.70 -3.49 11.92
N SER A 174 -9.57 -2.70 12.59
CA SER A 174 -10.02 -2.98 13.96
C SER A 174 -10.75 -4.33 14.07
N LYS A 175 -11.51 -4.74 13.05
CA LYS A 175 -12.14 -6.07 12.99
C LYS A 175 -11.12 -7.22 12.96
N HIS A 176 -9.88 -6.96 12.54
CA HIS A 176 -8.77 -7.91 12.57
C HIS A 176 -7.85 -7.73 13.80
N GLY A 177 -8.31 -6.99 14.82
CA GLY A 177 -7.62 -6.81 16.09
C GLY A 177 -6.47 -5.82 16.07
N PHE A 178 -6.36 -4.97 15.05
CA PHE A 178 -5.44 -3.84 15.09
C PHE A 178 -5.90 -2.78 16.09
N LYS A 179 -4.97 -2.22 16.83
CA LYS A 179 -5.22 -1.17 17.84
C LYS A 179 -4.45 0.09 17.46
N LYS A 180 -5.02 1.25 17.78
CA LYS A 180 -4.33 2.52 17.65
C LYS A 180 -3.14 2.55 18.60
N ILE A 181 -1.98 2.93 18.11
CA ILE A 181 -0.75 3.12 18.88
C ILE A 181 -0.25 4.56 18.85
N GLY A 182 -0.72 5.36 17.90
CA GLY A 182 -0.34 6.76 17.77
C GLY A 182 -1.26 7.52 16.81
N ILE A 183 -1.13 8.83 16.84
CA ILE A 183 -1.64 9.73 15.82
C ILE A 183 -0.45 10.11 14.96
N VAL A 184 -0.61 10.00 13.65
CA VAL A 184 0.45 10.42 12.73
C VAL A 184 0.49 11.92 12.67
N THR A 185 1.57 12.47 13.21
CA THR A 185 1.91 13.89 13.09
C THR A 185 2.93 14.05 11.98
N LEU A 186 2.89 15.17 11.27
CA LEU A 186 3.76 15.58 10.16
C LEU A 186 5.07 14.77 9.91
N PRO A 187 5.50 14.51 8.66
CA PRO A 187 5.02 15.18 7.43
C PRO A 187 3.77 14.55 6.80
N GLU A 188 3.47 13.29 7.06
CA GLU A 188 2.42 12.55 6.34
C GLU A 188 1.02 13.19 6.49
N ALA A 189 0.72 13.73 7.68
CA ALA A 189 -0.54 14.44 7.91
C ALA A 189 -0.60 15.78 7.15
N LYS A 190 0.55 16.45 6.95
CA LYS A 190 0.64 17.66 6.15
C LYS A 190 0.37 17.37 4.69
N ASP A 191 1.03 16.34 4.14
CA ASP A 191 0.86 15.93 2.75
C ASP A 191 -0.61 15.56 2.48
N LEU A 192 -1.26 14.88 3.43
CA LEU A 192 -2.68 14.58 3.34
C LEU A 192 -3.53 15.86 3.36
N LYS A 193 -3.23 16.81 4.24
CA LYS A 193 -3.96 18.08 4.32
C LYS A 193 -3.81 18.89 3.02
N ASP A 194 -2.59 18.97 2.51
CA ASP A 194 -2.31 19.67 1.26
C ASP A 194 -3.02 19.00 0.07
N PHE A 195 -3.02 17.67 -0.01
CA PHE A 195 -3.77 16.91 -0.99
C PHE A 195 -5.29 17.20 -0.90
N LEU A 196 -5.87 17.15 0.29
CA LEU A 196 -7.29 17.45 0.48
C LEU A 196 -7.64 18.90 0.14
N GLN A 197 -6.75 19.86 0.41
CA GLN A 197 -6.92 21.24 0.01
C GLN A 197 -6.92 21.40 -1.51
N GLN A 198 -6.02 20.73 -2.22
CA GLN A 198 -5.97 20.72 -3.69
C GLN A 198 -7.25 20.10 -4.29
N MET A 199 -7.76 19.02 -3.68
CA MET A 199 -9.03 18.40 -4.08
C MET A 199 -10.21 19.38 -3.90
N LYS A 200 -10.27 20.06 -2.75
CA LYS A 200 -11.29 21.08 -2.44
C LYS A 200 -11.23 22.26 -3.43
N ASN A 201 -10.05 22.69 -3.79
CA ASN A 201 -9.83 23.76 -4.78
C ASN A 201 -10.19 23.31 -6.22
N GLY A 202 -10.19 22.02 -6.49
CA GLY A 202 -10.49 21.47 -7.81
C GLY A 202 -9.26 21.38 -8.72
N GLU A 203 -8.06 21.36 -8.17
CA GLU A 203 -6.78 21.24 -8.90
C GLU A 203 -6.68 19.90 -9.67
N PHE A 204 -7.39 18.86 -9.20
CA PHE A 204 -7.53 17.57 -9.88
C PHE A 204 -8.74 17.49 -10.83
N GLY A 205 -9.33 18.62 -11.18
CA GLY A 205 -10.44 18.75 -12.14
C GLY A 205 -11.83 18.68 -11.50
N ALA A 206 -12.82 19.12 -12.26
CA ALA A 206 -14.20 19.31 -11.80
C ALA A 206 -14.86 18.02 -11.27
N LYS A 207 -14.56 16.87 -11.88
CA LYS A 207 -15.08 15.56 -11.45
C LYS A 207 -14.63 15.24 -10.02
N LYS A 208 -13.33 15.35 -9.74
CA LYS A 208 -12.77 15.07 -8.41
C LYS A 208 -13.28 16.07 -7.38
N LYS A 209 -13.41 17.33 -7.72
CA LYS A 209 -14.03 18.35 -6.84
C LYS A 209 -15.47 17.98 -6.47
N LYS A 210 -16.27 17.51 -7.42
CA LYS A 210 -17.65 17.05 -7.18
C LYS A 210 -17.67 15.82 -6.26
N GLU A 211 -16.79 14.86 -6.48
CA GLU A 211 -16.65 13.68 -5.62
C GLU A 211 -16.24 14.07 -4.20
N PHE A 212 -15.24 14.95 -4.06
CA PHE A 212 -14.82 15.48 -2.75
C PHE A 212 -16.02 16.10 -2.02
N LYS A 213 -16.75 17.02 -2.64
CA LYS A 213 -17.92 17.68 -2.04
C LYS A 213 -18.99 16.67 -1.64
N LYS A 214 -19.24 15.65 -2.46
CA LYS A 214 -20.22 14.60 -2.17
C LYS A 214 -19.88 13.78 -0.93
N PHE A 215 -18.61 13.40 -0.74
CA PHE A 215 -18.19 12.46 0.30
C PHE A 215 -17.63 13.12 1.55
N CYS A 216 -17.04 14.30 1.41
CA CYS A 216 -16.46 15.05 2.53
C CYS A 216 -17.37 16.18 3.02
N GLY A 217 -18.31 16.64 2.18
CA GLY A 217 -19.21 17.77 2.51
C GLY A 217 -18.44 19.05 2.77
N ASP A 218 -18.95 19.84 3.71
CA ASP A 218 -18.34 21.11 4.15
C ASP A 218 -17.48 20.93 5.43
N LYS A 219 -17.09 19.69 5.75
CA LYS A 219 -16.24 19.40 6.91
C LYS A 219 -14.92 20.17 6.83
N ASP A 220 -14.44 20.59 7.98
CA ASP A 220 -13.10 21.13 8.08
C ASP A 220 -12.06 20.07 7.71
N LEU A 221 -11.01 20.48 7.01
CA LEU A 221 -9.96 19.54 6.60
C LEU A 221 -9.29 18.88 7.80
N SER A 222 -9.23 19.55 8.95
CA SER A 222 -8.71 18.98 10.20
C SER A 222 -9.51 17.78 10.68
N GLU A 223 -10.81 17.73 10.41
CA GLU A 223 -11.68 16.59 10.74
C GLU A 223 -11.44 15.39 9.81
N LEU A 224 -10.95 15.64 8.60
CA LEU A 224 -10.68 14.60 7.60
C LEU A 224 -9.29 14.00 7.72
N VAL A 225 -8.33 14.73 8.30
CA VAL A 225 -6.91 14.36 8.39
C VAL A 225 -6.61 13.37 9.55
N GLY A 226 -7.60 12.69 10.10
CA GLY A 226 -7.37 11.67 11.13
C GLY A 226 -6.60 10.46 10.59
N LEU A 227 -5.28 10.55 10.57
CA LEU A 227 -4.39 9.44 10.23
C LEU A 227 -3.86 8.83 11.53
N TYR A 228 -4.06 7.55 11.71
CA TYR A 228 -3.64 6.81 12.88
C TYR A 228 -2.58 5.78 12.51
N GLU A 229 -1.54 5.69 13.32
CA GLU A 229 -0.70 4.51 13.33
C GLU A 229 -1.40 3.42 14.14
N ILE A 230 -1.47 2.24 13.56
CA ILE A 230 -2.13 1.08 14.17
C ILE A 230 -1.22 -0.13 14.12
N GLU A 231 -1.35 -1.01 15.12
CA GLU A 231 -0.55 -2.22 15.24
C GLU A 231 -1.41 -3.43 15.64
N ARG A 232 -1.02 -4.59 15.14
CA ARG A 232 -1.51 -5.89 15.55
C ARG A 232 -0.33 -6.76 16.00
N GLN A 233 -0.34 -7.20 17.25
CA GLN A 233 0.56 -8.23 17.76
C GLN A 233 0.13 -9.60 17.21
N LEU A 234 1.09 -10.49 16.91
CA LEU A 234 0.88 -11.79 16.24
C LEU A 234 1.01 -12.98 17.20
#